data_3247c36d87a864561e94007abf3080b0
#
_entry.id   3247c36d87a864561e94007abf3080b0
#
_cell.length_a   1.000
_cell.length_b   1.000
_cell.length_c   1.000
_cell.angle_alpha   90.00
_cell.angle_beta   90.00
_cell.angle_gamma   90.00
#
_symmetry.space_group_name_H-M   'P 1'
#
loop_
_entity.id
_entity.type
_entity.pdbx_description
1 polymer ?
#
loop_
_entity_poly.entity_id
_entity_poly.type
_entity_poly.pdbx_seq_one_letter_code
_entity_poly.pdbx_strand_id
1 'polypeptide(L)'
;MENGVADKGAVCSTETGNGAEDVYSCKESDVSSADHLVVMVHGILGSASDWKFCAEQFVQRLPDKVFVHCSERNAAKLSLDGVDVMGDRLADEVLEVIKRKPGLRKISFVAHSVGGLVARYAIGKLYRPPEKESREEVSANVCTGESNCTIADLEPINFISVATPHLGSRGNKQVASFFLVSFLSFFVGNHRSSKKFSND
;
A
#
# COMPACT_ATOMS: atom_id res chain seq x y z
N MET A 1 9.63 26.24 29.91
CA MET A 1 9.61 26.04 28.44
C MET A 1 9.59 24.54 28.19
N GLU A 2 8.39 23.97 28.17
CA GLU A 2 8.20 22.54 27.97
C GLU A 2 8.20 22.27 26.46
N ASN A 3 9.15 21.45 26.03
CA ASN A 3 9.22 20.94 24.66
C ASN A 3 8.15 19.86 24.50
N GLY A 4 7.05 20.21 23.87
CA GLY A 4 6.04 19.25 23.44
C GLY A 4 6.63 18.29 22.41
N VAL A 5 6.77 17.03 22.79
CA VAL A 5 7.07 15.92 21.89
C VAL A 5 5.82 15.70 21.05
N ALA A 6 5.90 16.02 19.77
CA ALA A 6 4.83 15.71 18.82
C ALA A 6 4.65 14.19 18.76
N ASP A 7 3.47 13.74 19.12
CA ASP A 7 3.03 12.35 19.03
C ASP A 7 3.07 11.93 17.55
N LYS A 8 3.78 10.82 17.27
CA LYS A 8 3.99 10.34 15.90
C LYS A 8 2.82 9.43 15.53
N GLY A 9 2.00 9.83 14.58
CA GLY A 9 0.91 9.05 14.03
C GLY A 9 1.33 7.63 13.59
N ALA A 10 0.38 6.69 13.53
CA ALA A 10 0.63 5.27 13.35
C ALA A 10 0.90 4.88 11.89
N VAL A 11 2.06 4.29 11.62
CA VAL A 11 2.37 3.55 10.39
C VAL A 11 2.34 2.06 10.73
N CYS A 12 1.51 1.28 10.03
CA CYS A 12 1.46 -0.17 10.22
C CYS A 12 2.46 -0.87 9.32
N SER A 13 3.35 -1.68 9.88
CA SER A 13 4.09 -2.71 9.19
C SER A 13 3.74 -4.08 9.76
N THR A 14 3.69 -5.09 8.91
CA THR A 14 3.49 -6.48 9.31
C THR A 14 4.78 -7.04 9.91
N GLU A 15 4.64 -7.80 10.99
CA GLU A 15 5.75 -8.52 11.61
C GLU A 15 6.22 -9.65 10.71
N THR A 16 7.40 -9.53 10.12
CA THR A 16 8.13 -10.68 9.60
C THR A 16 8.93 -11.31 10.74
N GLY A 17 8.60 -12.53 11.10
CA GLY A 17 9.17 -13.28 12.22
C GLY A 17 10.63 -13.69 12.04
N ASN A 18 11.56 -12.75 11.91
CA ASN A 18 12.99 -12.95 12.02
C ASN A 18 13.63 -11.65 12.55
N GLY A 19 13.66 -11.48 13.85
CA GLY A 19 14.69 -10.82 14.66
C GLY A 19 15.34 -9.49 14.22
N ALA A 20 14.87 -8.83 13.19
CA ALA A 20 15.25 -7.48 12.85
C ALA A 20 14.22 -6.54 13.44
N GLU A 21 14.62 -5.61 14.31
CA GLU A 21 13.76 -4.58 14.85
C GLU A 21 13.08 -3.82 13.70
N ASP A 22 11.82 -4.09 13.48
CA ASP A 22 10.99 -3.38 12.52
C ASP A 22 10.79 -1.95 13.02
N VAL A 23 11.40 -1.01 12.32
CA VAL A 23 11.34 0.44 12.62
C VAL A 23 9.91 1.00 12.52
N TYR A 24 8.96 0.16 12.14
CA TYR A 24 7.54 0.47 11.95
C TYR A 24 6.60 -0.22 12.92
N SER A 25 7.10 -0.77 14.05
CA SER A 25 6.22 -1.30 15.08
C SER A 25 5.22 -0.23 15.49
N CYS A 26 3.95 -0.45 15.19
CA CYS A 26 2.86 0.25 15.83
C CYS A 26 2.94 -0.08 17.33
N LYS A 27 3.53 0.80 18.15
CA LYS A 27 3.31 0.70 19.57
C LYS A 27 1.81 0.77 19.79
N GLU A 28 1.24 -0.25 20.39
CA GLU A 28 -0.11 -0.28 20.94
C GLU A 28 -0.25 0.81 22.01
N SER A 29 -0.33 2.05 21.59
CA SER A 29 -0.72 3.14 22.44
C SER A 29 -1.67 4.02 21.65
N ASP A 30 -2.90 3.93 22.06
CA ASP A 30 -4.04 4.74 21.69
C ASP A 30 -4.66 4.46 20.31
N VAL A 31 -5.96 4.27 20.37
CA VAL A 31 -6.88 4.16 19.25
C VAL A 31 -6.70 5.41 18.40
N SER A 32 -5.77 5.35 17.44
CA SER A 32 -5.60 6.44 16.46
C SER A 32 -6.97 6.71 15.84
N SER A 33 -7.40 7.94 15.89
CA SER A 33 -8.69 8.41 15.36
C SER A 33 -8.75 8.33 13.83
N ALA A 34 -7.67 7.92 13.18
CA ALA A 34 -7.54 7.81 11.74
C ALA A 34 -8.61 6.89 11.14
N ASP A 35 -9.45 7.44 10.30
CA ASP A 35 -10.53 6.76 9.59
C ASP A 35 -10.23 6.50 8.10
N HIS A 36 -9.08 6.94 7.60
CA HIS A 36 -8.70 6.87 6.19
C HIS A 36 -7.49 5.97 5.98
N LEU A 37 -7.70 4.81 5.36
CA LEU A 37 -6.65 3.88 4.96
C LEU A 37 -5.94 4.37 3.68
N VAL A 38 -4.63 4.49 3.71
CA VAL A 38 -3.79 4.74 2.54
C VAL A 38 -2.94 3.50 2.29
N VAL A 39 -3.21 2.78 1.19
CA VAL A 39 -2.47 1.58 0.77
C VAL A 39 -1.39 1.97 -0.22
N MET A 40 -0.12 1.71 0.11
CA MET A 40 1.02 1.97 -0.76
C MET A 40 1.52 0.68 -1.40
N VAL A 41 1.62 0.66 -2.75
CA VAL A 41 1.92 -0.55 -3.53
C VAL A 41 3.18 -0.34 -4.36
N HIS A 42 4.22 -1.12 -4.07
CA HIS A 42 5.53 -1.05 -4.74
C HIS A 42 5.52 -1.66 -6.15
N GLY A 43 6.60 -1.45 -6.91
CA GLY A 43 6.82 -2.00 -8.24
C GLY A 43 7.52 -3.36 -8.26
N ILE A 44 8.02 -3.74 -9.44
CA ILE A 44 8.79 -4.98 -9.67
C ILE A 44 10.03 -5.01 -8.76
N LEU A 45 10.27 -6.15 -8.11
CA LEU A 45 11.37 -6.40 -7.16
C LEU A 45 11.44 -5.42 -5.98
N GLY A 46 10.38 -4.62 -5.80
CA GLY A 46 10.25 -3.70 -4.69
C GLY A 46 9.78 -4.37 -3.40
N SER A 47 9.62 -3.55 -2.40
CA SER A 47 9.15 -3.95 -1.07
C SER A 47 8.47 -2.77 -0.35
N ALA A 48 7.91 -3.01 0.82
CA ALA A 48 7.34 -1.95 1.67
C ALA A 48 8.36 -0.85 2.00
N SER A 49 9.65 -1.19 2.08
CA SER A 49 10.73 -0.22 2.37
C SER A 49 10.87 0.89 1.33
N ASP A 50 10.43 0.66 0.08
CA ASP A 50 10.47 1.68 -0.98
C ASP A 50 9.53 2.86 -0.65
N TRP A 51 8.52 2.61 0.17
CA TRP A 51 7.54 3.59 0.59
C TRP A 51 7.82 4.25 1.93
N LYS A 52 8.88 3.83 2.64
CA LYS A 52 9.22 4.29 3.99
C LYS A 52 9.13 5.81 4.13
N PHE A 53 9.87 6.53 3.30
CA PHE A 53 9.91 8.00 3.34
C PHE A 53 8.52 8.61 3.08
N CYS A 54 7.80 8.11 2.06
CA CYS A 54 6.47 8.61 1.74
C CYS A 54 5.49 8.36 2.89
N ALA A 55 5.49 7.15 3.46
CA ALA A 55 4.64 6.78 4.58
C ALA A 55 4.87 7.70 5.78
N GLU A 56 6.13 7.94 6.15
CA GLU A 56 6.51 8.88 7.20
C GLU A 56 5.98 10.30 6.94
N GLN A 57 6.08 10.78 5.69
CA GLN A 57 5.58 12.11 5.32
C GLN A 57 4.05 12.21 5.42
N PHE A 58 3.31 11.16 5.04
CA PHE A 58 1.86 11.13 5.19
C PHE A 58 1.46 11.21 6.65
N VAL A 59 2.06 10.37 7.49
CA VAL A 59 1.76 10.33 8.93
C VAL A 59 2.14 11.64 9.63
N GLN A 60 3.30 12.21 9.32
CA GLN A 60 3.74 13.48 9.92
C GLN A 60 2.86 14.67 9.54
N ARG A 61 2.34 14.71 8.30
CA ARG A 61 1.52 15.82 7.81
C ARG A 61 0.04 15.67 8.10
N LEU A 62 -0.43 14.45 8.28
CA LEU A 62 -1.83 14.12 8.50
C LEU A 62 -1.99 13.21 9.74
N PRO A 63 -1.43 13.63 10.90
CA PRO A 63 -1.57 12.86 12.13
C PRO A 63 -3.07 12.70 12.42
N ASP A 64 -3.46 11.56 12.94
CA ASP A 64 -4.85 11.22 13.32
C ASP A 64 -5.89 11.20 12.19
N LYS A 65 -5.47 11.46 10.93
CA LYS A 65 -6.36 11.42 9.76
C LYS A 65 -6.14 10.20 8.89
N VAL A 66 -4.91 9.73 8.76
CA VAL A 66 -4.56 8.63 7.87
C VAL A 66 -3.89 7.49 8.63
N PHE A 67 -4.23 6.29 8.22
CA PHE A 67 -3.56 5.05 8.57
C PHE A 67 -2.87 4.53 7.32
N VAL A 68 -1.53 4.49 7.31
CA VAL A 68 -0.75 4.10 6.13
C VAL A 68 -0.34 2.65 6.23
N HIS A 69 -0.65 1.87 5.19
CA HIS A 69 -0.22 0.49 5.03
C HIS A 69 0.65 0.35 3.76
N CYS A 70 1.89 -0.08 3.92
CA CYS A 70 2.78 -0.42 2.82
C CYS A 70 2.66 -1.91 2.51
N SER A 71 2.20 -2.26 1.30
CA SER A 71 1.97 -3.65 0.91
C SER A 71 3.27 -4.46 0.88
N GLU A 72 3.23 -5.70 1.42
CA GLU A 72 4.38 -6.60 1.57
C GLU A 72 4.21 -7.93 0.86
N ARG A 73 2.97 -8.39 0.63
CA ARG A 73 2.70 -9.74 0.12
C ARG A 73 3.23 -10.01 -1.29
N ASN A 74 3.57 -8.97 -2.02
CA ASN A 74 4.15 -9.05 -3.36
C ASN A 74 5.62 -8.65 -3.40
N ALA A 75 6.34 -8.68 -2.26
CA ALA A 75 7.72 -8.22 -2.17
C ALA A 75 8.70 -9.11 -2.96
N ALA A 76 9.78 -8.48 -3.43
CA ALA A 76 10.89 -9.12 -4.12
C ALA A 76 10.43 -10.00 -5.30
N LYS A 77 10.77 -11.30 -5.29
CA LYS A 77 10.45 -12.24 -6.38
C LYS A 77 8.96 -12.47 -6.60
N LEU A 78 8.13 -12.29 -5.57
CA LEU A 78 6.67 -12.42 -5.68
C LEU A 78 6.04 -11.32 -6.56
N SER A 79 6.76 -10.22 -6.79
CA SER A 79 6.35 -9.16 -7.72
C SER A 79 6.55 -9.52 -9.21
N LEU A 80 7.06 -10.70 -9.51
CA LEU A 80 7.23 -11.24 -10.86
C LEU A 80 6.07 -12.16 -11.29
N ASP A 81 5.14 -12.42 -10.40
CA ASP A 81 3.93 -13.18 -10.72
C ASP A 81 2.98 -12.36 -11.61
N GLY A 82 1.92 -13.01 -12.11
CA GLY A 82 0.89 -12.31 -12.89
C GLY A 82 0.17 -11.23 -12.07
N VAL A 83 -0.30 -10.18 -12.75
CA VAL A 83 -1.04 -9.07 -12.12
C VAL A 83 -2.29 -9.57 -11.39
N ASP A 84 -2.93 -10.62 -11.89
CA ASP A 84 -4.06 -11.29 -11.27
C ASP A 84 -3.68 -11.92 -9.92
N VAL A 85 -2.61 -12.71 -9.89
CA VAL A 85 -2.12 -13.35 -8.66
C VAL A 85 -1.67 -12.31 -7.63
N MET A 86 -0.91 -11.31 -8.07
CA MET A 86 -0.47 -10.21 -7.20
C MET A 86 -1.66 -9.37 -6.71
N GLY A 87 -2.65 -9.16 -7.55
CA GLY A 87 -3.86 -8.41 -7.20
C GLY A 87 -4.73 -9.14 -6.19
N ASP A 88 -4.85 -10.47 -6.30
CA ASP A 88 -5.54 -11.29 -5.31
C ASP A 88 -4.85 -11.21 -3.95
N ARG A 89 -3.52 -11.34 -3.90
CA ARG A 89 -2.75 -11.19 -2.64
C ARG A 89 -2.94 -9.80 -2.02
N LEU A 90 -2.94 -8.75 -2.83
CA LEU A 90 -3.16 -7.39 -2.35
C LEU A 90 -4.59 -7.20 -1.84
N ALA A 91 -5.59 -7.78 -2.50
CA ALA A 91 -6.97 -7.71 -2.03
C ALA A 91 -7.13 -8.39 -0.66
N ASP A 92 -6.57 -9.58 -0.49
CA ASP A 92 -6.58 -10.28 0.78
C ASP A 92 -5.83 -9.51 1.89
N GLU A 93 -4.69 -8.91 1.54
CA GLU A 93 -3.91 -8.07 2.46
C GLU A 93 -4.72 -6.86 2.94
N VAL A 94 -5.40 -6.16 2.03
CA VAL A 94 -6.27 -5.01 2.36
C VAL A 94 -7.41 -5.42 3.29
N LEU A 95 -8.08 -6.55 3.02
CA LEU A 95 -9.15 -7.05 3.89
C LEU A 95 -8.66 -7.37 5.31
N GLU A 96 -7.45 -7.92 5.43
CA GLU A 96 -6.86 -8.17 6.76
C GLU A 96 -6.53 -6.88 7.50
N VAL A 97 -6.01 -5.87 6.81
CA VAL A 97 -5.73 -4.56 7.41
C VAL A 97 -7.02 -3.94 7.93
N ILE A 98 -8.10 -3.95 7.12
CA ILE A 98 -9.40 -3.42 7.52
C ILE A 98 -9.94 -4.16 8.75
N LYS A 99 -9.81 -5.49 8.77
CA LYS A 99 -10.25 -6.32 9.90
C LYS A 99 -9.47 -6.01 11.19
N ARG A 100 -8.16 -5.74 11.10
CA ARG A 100 -7.30 -5.41 12.24
C ARG A 100 -7.54 -3.99 12.78
N LYS A 101 -7.99 -3.08 11.93
CA LYS A 101 -8.23 -1.68 12.29
C LYS A 101 -9.72 -1.34 12.13
N PRO A 102 -10.55 -1.64 13.11
CA PRO A 102 -11.95 -1.21 13.09
C PRO A 102 -12.05 0.33 13.16
N GLY A 103 -13.01 0.90 12.46
CA GLY A 103 -13.20 2.36 12.41
C GLY A 103 -12.68 3.03 11.14
N LEU A 104 -12.00 2.29 10.25
CA LEU A 104 -11.70 2.79 8.91
C LEU A 104 -13.00 3.00 8.12
N ARG A 105 -13.09 4.13 7.42
CA ARG A 105 -14.25 4.50 6.60
C ARG A 105 -13.88 4.87 5.17
N LYS A 106 -12.63 5.23 4.93
CA LYS A 106 -12.13 5.72 3.65
C LYS A 106 -10.92 4.94 3.21
N ILE A 107 -10.74 4.82 1.88
CA ILE A 107 -9.58 4.14 1.31
C ILE A 107 -8.98 4.91 0.14
N SER A 108 -7.66 4.96 0.10
CA SER A 108 -6.88 5.47 -1.03
C SER A 108 -5.74 4.52 -1.37
N PHE A 109 -5.35 4.52 -2.65
CA PHE A 109 -4.20 3.76 -3.13
C PHE A 109 -3.15 4.70 -3.71
N VAL A 110 -1.89 4.45 -3.38
CA VAL A 110 -0.71 5.09 -3.97
C VAL A 110 0.19 3.99 -4.49
N ALA A 111 0.43 3.94 -5.79
CA ALA A 111 1.09 2.81 -6.42
C ALA A 111 2.17 3.24 -7.42
N HIS A 112 3.25 2.48 -7.50
CA HIS A 112 4.36 2.72 -8.41
C HIS A 112 4.52 1.58 -9.42
N SER A 113 4.82 1.92 -10.68
CA SER A 113 5.13 0.96 -11.74
C SER A 113 4.03 -0.11 -11.90
N VAL A 114 4.39 -1.41 -11.95
CA VAL A 114 3.44 -2.52 -12.02
C VAL A 114 2.46 -2.53 -10.84
N GLY A 115 2.85 -1.99 -9.70
CA GLY A 115 1.97 -1.87 -8.53
C GLY A 115 0.66 -1.15 -8.81
N GLY A 116 0.65 -0.21 -9.79
CA GLY A 116 -0.59 0.44 -10.21
C GLY A 116 -1.55 -0.50 -10.96
N LEU A 117 -1.05 -1.48 -11.70
CA LEU A 117 -1.88 -2.51 -12.32
C LEU A 117 -2.42 -3.49 -11.28
N VAL A 118 -1.56 -3.88 -10.33
CA VAL A 118 -1.91 -4.74 -9.19
C VAL A 118 -3.00 -4.10 -8.33
N ALA A 119 -2.84 -2.82 -8.00
CA ALA A 119 -3.83 -2.07 -7.23
C ALA A 119 -5.17 -1.95 -7.98
N ARG A 120 -5.16 -1.69 -9.30
CA ARG A 120 -6.39 -1.68 -10.11
C ARG A 120 -7.11 -3.00 -10.10
N TYR A 121 -6.38 -4.11 -10.20
CA TYR A 121 -6.97 -5.45 -10.12
C TYR A 121 -7.59 -5.70 -8.74
N ALA A 122 -6.85 -5.42 -7.68
CA ALA A 122 -7.35 -5.56 -6.31
C ALA A 122 -8.59 -4.70 -6.04
N ILE A 123 -8.61 -3.45 -6.53
CA ILE A 123 -9.78 -2.57 -6.46
C ILE A 123 -10.99 -3.23 -7.15
N GLY A 124 -10.80 -3.79 -8.35
CA GLY A 124 -11.87 -4.50 -9.05
C GLY A 124 -12.44 -5.69 -8.26
N LYS A 125 -11.60 -6.41 -7.55
CA LYS A 125 -12.00 -7.53 -6.66
C LYS A 125 -12.76 -7.07 -5.43
N LEU A 126 -12.37 -5.94 -4.87
CA LEU A 126 -12.93 -5.38 -3.63
C LEU A 126 -14.13 -4.44 -3.88
N TYR A 127 -14.41 -4.13 -5.13
CA TYR A 127 -15.48 -3.22 -5.51
C TYR A 127 -16.86 -3.77 -5.12
N ARG A 128 -17.65 -2.91 -4.52
CA ARG A 128 -19.08 -3.15 -4.24
C ARG A 128 -19.90 -2.08 -4.97
N PRO A 129 -20.78 -2.48 -5.87
CA PRO A 129 -21.70 -1.54 -6.52
C PRO A 129 -22.67 -0.97 -5.48
N PRO A 130 -23.22 0.24 -5.75
CA PRO A 130 -24.28 0.77 -4.93
C PRO A 130 -25.46 -0.19 -4.89
N GLU A 131 -26.06 -0.37 -3.72
CA GLU A 131 -27.27 -1.16 -3.60
C GLU A 131 -28.37 -0.49 -4.41
N LYS A 132 -28.95 -1.21 -5.36
CA LYS A 132 -30.17 -0.77 -6.04
C LYS A 132 -31.30 -0.94 -5.05
N GLU A 133 -31.79 0.17 -4.47
CA GLU A 133 -33.08 0.14 -3.82
C GLU A 133 -34.08 -0.39 -4.84
N SER A 134 -34.69 -1.53 -4.53
CA SER A 134 -35.83 -2.05 -5.26
C SER A 134 -36.95 -0.99 -5.14
N ARG A 135 -37.07 -0.15 -6.15
CA ARG A 135 -38.19 0.79 -6.27
C ARG A 135 -39.45 -0.04 -6.47
N GLU A 136 -40.10 -0.41 -5.38
CA GLU A 136 -41.54 -0.48 -5.36
C GLU A 136 -42.06 0.96 -5.19
N GLU A 137 -42.97 1.36 -6.08
CA GLU A 137 -43.53 2.67 -6.18
C GLU A 137 -44.16 3.14 -4.87
N VAL A 138 -43.54 4.06 -4.14
CA VAL A 138 -44.29 4.93 -3.21
C VAL A 138 -43.61 6.30 -3.16
N SER A 139 -44.36 7.28 -3.71
CA SER A 139 -44.44 8.69 -3.32
C SER A 139 -43.16 9.50 -3.22
N ALA A 140 -43.12 10.50 -4.09
CA ALA A 140 -42.24 11.66 -4.05
C ALA A 140 -42.20 12.30 -2.65
N ASN A 141 -41.04 12.18 -1.97
CA ASN A 141 -40.39 13.23 -1.19
C ASN A 141 -39.19 12.66 -0.42
N VAL A 142 -38.08 13.41 -0.55
CA VAL A 142 -36.80 13.24 0.17
C VAL A 142 -35.86 12.16 -0.38
N CYS A 143 -35.17 12.55 -1.45
CA CYS A 143 -33.90 11.90 -1.84
C CYS A 143 -32.79 12.41 -0.93
N THR A 144 -32.30 11.59 0.00
CA THR A 144 -31.01 11.78 0.66
C THR A 144 -30.43 10.42 1.08
N GLY A 145 -29.91 9.71 0.11
CA GLY A 145 -29.16 8.48 0.33
C GLY A 145 -28.55 8.09 -0.99
N GLU A 146 -27.55 8.85 -1.48
CA GLU A 146 -26.70 8.35 -2.57
C GLU A 146 -25.96 7.13 -2.02
N SER A 147 -26.46 5.94 -2.37
CA SER A 147 -25.73 4.69 -2.17
C SER A 147 -24.49 4.75 -3.07
N ASN A 148 -23.38 5.17 -2.51
CA ASN A 148 -22.13 5.30 -3.23
C ASN A 148 -21.46 3.91 -3.38
N CYS A 149 -20.75 3.71 -4.50
CA CYS A 149 -19.89 2.53 -4.65
C CYS A 149 -18.80 2.52 -3.57
N THR A 150 -18.45 1.33 -3.09
CA THR A 150 -17.40 1.15 -2.07
C THR A 150 -16.30 0.20 -2.54
N ILE A 151 -15.16 0.25 -1.85
CA ILE A 151 -14.06 -0.71 -1.99
C ILE A 151 -13.87 -1.37 -0.62
N ALA A 152 -14.21 -2.65 -0.51
CA ALA A 152 -14.22 -3.39 0.76
C ALA A 152 -15.01 -2.64 1.85
N ASP A 153 -16.19 -2.15 1.48
CA ASP A 153 -17.12 -1.39 2.33
C ASP A 153 -16.60 -0.03 2.81
N LEU A 154 -15.46 0.45 2.27
CA LEU A 154 -14.91 1.78 2.51
C LEU A 154 -15.19 2.72 1.33
N GLU A 155 -15.34 4.02 1.63
CA GLU A 155 -15.48 5.09 0.64
C GLU A 155 -14.17 5.29 -0.12
N PRO A 156 -14.14 5.11 -1.47
CA PRO A 156 -12.94 5.36 -2.27
C PRO A 156 -12.68 6.86 -2.42
N ILE A 157 -11.48 7.32 -2.05
CA ILE A 157 -11.11 8.74 -2.12
C ILE A 157 -10.14 9.02 -3.25
N ASN A 158 -8.97 8.35 -3.27
CA ASN A 158 -7.94 8.61 -4.28
C ASN A 158 -7.34 7.33 -4.81
N PHE A 159 -7.00 7.37 -6.11
CA PHE A 159 -6.11 6.41 -6.75
C PHE A 159 -4.98 7.19 -7.43
N ILE A 160 -3.76 7.07 -6.91
CA ILE A 160 -2.57 7.74 -7.41
C ILE A 160 -1.64 6.67 -7.97
N SER A 161 -1.33 6.76 -9.26
CA SER A 161 -0.36 5.88 -9.91
C SER A 161 0.82 6.67 -10.46
N VAL A 162 2.02 6.20 -10.19
CA VAL A 162 3.28 6.82 -10.62
C VAL A 162 4.01 5.85 -11.54
N ALA A 163 4.32 6.28 -12.77
CA ALA A 163 5.04 5.50 -13.77
C ALA A 163 4.43 4.10 -14.05
N THR A 164 3.11 3.98 -13.96
CA THR A 164 2.41 2.71 -14.21
C THR A 164 2.17 2.50 -15.70
N PRO A 165 2.52 1.33 -16.27
CA PRO A 165 2.35 1.03 -17.69
C PRO A 165 0.90 0.60 -18.00
N HIS A 166 -0.07 1.52 -17.91
CA HIS A 166 -1.50 1.23 -18.06
C HIS A 166 -1.89 0.63 -19.44
N LEU A 167 -1.12 0.92 -20.48
CA LEU A 167 -1.33 0.37 -21.82
C LEU A 167 -0.47 -0.86 -22.11
N GLY A 168 0.16 -1.41 -21.07
CA GLY A 168 1.14 -2.47 -21.19
C GLY A 168 2.52 -1.96 -21.56
N SER A 169 3.50 -2.85 -21.52
CA SER A 169 4.87 -2.61 -21.96
C SER A 169 5.25 -3.70 -22.95
N ARG A 170 5.34 -3.35 -24.23
CA ARG A 170 5.99 -4.25 -25.19
C ARG A 170 7.48 -4.17 -24.92
N GLY A 171 8.09 -5.30 -24.53
CA GLY A 171 9.47 -5.43 -24.11
C GLY A 171 10.48 -4.93 -25.15
N ASN A 172 10.59 -3.64 -25.31
CA ASN A 172 11.74 -3.03 -25.95
C ASN A 172 12.88 -3.10 -24.97
N LYS A 173 13.76 -4.13 -25.09
CA LYS A 173 15.10 -4.27 -24.47
C LYS A 173 15.35 -3.56 -23.09
N GLN A 174 14.46 -2.66 -22.68
CA GLN A 174 14.52 -1.89 -21.44
C GLN A 174 14.30 -2.75 -20.19
N VAL A 175 13.47 -3.79 -20.29
CA VAL A 175 13.24 -4.73 -19.18
C VAL A 175 14.52 -5.51 -18.91
N ALA A 176 15.24 -5.94 -19.97
CA ALA A 176 16.54 -6.62 -19.84
C ALA A 176 17.60 -5.69 -19.21
N SER A 177 17.60 -4.39 -19.56
CA SER A 177 18.50 -3.41 -18.95
C SER A 177 18.19 -3.15 -17.47
N PHE A 178 16.92 -3.13 -17.08
CA PHE A 178 16.52 -2.97 -15.68
C PHE A 178 16.97 -4.17 -14.84
N PHE A 179 16.75 -5.40 -15.34
CA PHE A 179 17.24 -6.60 -14.68
C PHE A 179 18.77 -6.63 -14.60
N LEU A 180 19.46 -6.20 -15.64
CA LEU A 180 20.93 -6.18 -15.67
C LEU A 180 21.50 -5.15 -14.69
N VAL A 181 20.93 -3.95 -14.61
CA VAL A 181 21.38 -2.89 -13.69
C VAL A 181 21.09 -3.27 -12.25
N SER A 182 19.92 -3.82 -11.95
CA SER A 182 19.58 -4.30 -10.60
C SER A 182 20.44 -5.49 -10.18
N PHE A 183 20.73 -6.42 -11.11
CA PHE A 183 21.61 -7.55 -10.87
C PHE A 183 23.06 -7.12 -10.65
N LEU A 184 23.58 -6.18 -11.43
CA LEU A 184 24.92 -5.61 -11.28
C LEU A 184 25.05 -4.82 -9.97
N SER A 185 24.04 -4.03 -9.58
CA SER A 185 24.03 -3.30 -8.31
C SER A 185 24.08 -4.25 -7.11
N PHE A 186 23.38 -5.39 -7.18
CA PHE A 186 23.41 -6.41 -6.13
C PHE A 186 24.79 -7.06 -5.99
N PHE A 187 25.46 -7.37 -7.11
CA PHE A 187 26.80 -7.98 -7.09
C PHE A 187 27.89 -6.98 -6.69
N VAL A 188 27.82 -5.74 -7.13
CA VAL A 188 28.81 -4.70 -6.77
C VAL A 188 28.65 -4.28 -5.30
N GLY A 189 27.42 -4.24 -4.78
CA GLY A 189 27.16 -3.97 -3.37
C GLY A 189 27.74 -5.03 -2.43
N ASN A 190 27.62 -6.31 -2.77
CA ASN A 190 28.14 -7.41 -1.96
C ASN A 190 29.67 -7.54 -2.02
N HIS A 191 30.33 -7.10 -3.09
CA HIS A 191 31.79 -7.17 -3.19
C HIS A 191 32.51 -6.11 -2.35
N ARG A 192 31.84 -5.03 -1.92
CA ARG A 192 32.43 -4.02 -1.02
C ARG A 192 32.41 -4.39 0.45
N SER A 193 31.58 -5.35 0.87
CA SER A 193 31.52 -5.78 2.27
C SER A 193 32.59 -6.80 2.64
N SER A 194 33.24 -7.44 1.66
CA SER A 194 34.21 -8.54 1.91
C SER A 194 35.68 -8.08 2.05
N LYS A 195 35.99 -6.79 1.96
CA LYS A 195 37.38 -6.28 2.02
C LYS A 195 37.74 -5.49 3.29
N LYS A 196 36.99 -5.64 4.38
CA LYS A 196 37.28 -4.94 5.65
C LYS A 196 37.66 -5.87 6.83
N PHE A 197 38.14 -7.08 6.56
CA PHE A 197 38.75 -7.92 7.61
C PHE A 197 39.99 -8.62 7.08
N SER A 198 41.10 -7.89 6.99
CA SER A 198 42.47 -8.38 7.04
C SER A 198 43.42 -7.19 7.07
N ASN A 199 43.74 -6.73 8.28
CA ASN A 199 45.01 -6.15 8.69
C ASN A 199 44.89 -5.79 10.16
N ASP A 200 45.54 -6.56 10.91
CA ASP A 200 46.34 -6.44 12.13
C ASP A 200 46.12 -7.63 13.07
#